data_39e4c38e823f79165d0d349172346851
#
_entry.id   39e4c38e823f79165d0d349172346851
#
_cell.length_a   1.000
_cell.length_b   1.000
_cell.length_c   1.000
_cell.angle_alpha   90.00
_cell.angle_beta   90.00
_cell.angle_gamma   90.00
#
_symmetry.space_group_name_H-M   'P 1'
#
loop_
_entity.id
_entity.type
_entity.pdbx_description
1 polymer ?
#
loop_
_entity_poly.entity_id
_entity_poly.type
_entity_poly.pdbx_seq_one_letter_code
_entity_poly.pdbx_strand_id
1 'polypeptide(L)'
;MWENYFDENVIVAFNKSSDAKEIKVGLDWMLRTQTKDNRFITQVQNLQDHDVGWRLPEDDTLTFNRPAYVGIGKNLIGIYSATLSLASRIWKEKFHDANFSNICLESAERYYKIRNEVPDIDSTGSGQYWDKTYRGKLSLAAAELFLTTKKTSYLKAAVEYATEIGANYWWSYGNISTFAHFRLAKYDKSFRNLIKQSLIHFNNNRKEKLFNETVELGWGSNVTLMGTAIQANLYKYLTKDEQFDSLNFSIS
;
A
#
# COMPACT_ATOMS: atom_id res chain seq x y z
N MET A 1 8.01 4.44 -5.35
CA MET A 1 8.70 3.31 -4.70
C MET A 1 9.66 2.64 -5.69
N TRP A 2 9.16 2.21 -6.84
CA TRP A 2 9.96 1.62 -7.91
C TRP A 2 11.15 2.49 -8.34
N GLU A 3 10.94 3.81 -8.48
CA GLU A 3 11.96 4.79 -8.88
C GLU A 3 13.19 4.86 -7.97
N ASN A 4 13.06 4.46 -6.70
CA ASN A 4 14.15 4.54 -5.74
C ASN A 4 14.74 3.17 -5.38
N TYR A 5 14.16 2.10 -5.93
CA TYR A 5 14.50 0.74 -5.54
C TYR A 5 15.18 -0.05 -6.64
N PHE A 6 14.86 0.25 -7.88
CA PHE A 6 15.44 -0.39 -9.05
C PHE A 6 16.41 0.54 -9.77
N ASP A 7 17.48 -0.02 -10.28
CA ASP A 7 18.39 0.69 -11.15
C ASP A 7 17.74 1.02 -12.51
N GLU A 8 18.41 1.82 -13.34
CA GLU A 8 17.90 2.22 -14.64
C GLU A 8 17.58 1.02 -15.56
N ASN A 9 18.31 -0.10 -15.42
CA ASN A 9 18.09 -1.28 -16.23
C ASN A 9 16.75 -1.95 -15.90
N VAL A 10 16.40 -2.01 -14.61
CA VAL A 10 15.10 -2.54 -14.18
C VAL A 10 13.95 -1.61 -14.62
N ILE A 11 14.15 -0.30 -14.53
CA ILE A 11 13.18 0.67 -15.03
C ILE A 11 13.00 0.54 -16.54
N VAL A 12 14.07 0.35 -17.31
CA VAL A 12 14.01 0.11 -18.75
C VAL A 12 13.29 -1.19 -19.08
N ALA A 13 13.54 -2.27 -18.33
CA ALA A 13 12.83 -3.53 -18.48
C ALA A 13 11.34 -3.37 -18.16
N PHE A 14 11.00 -2.67 -17.08
CA PHE A 14 9.62 -2.35 -16.69
C PHE A 14 8.89 -1.54 -17.78
N ASN A 15 9.55 -0.53 -18.36
CA ASN A 15 8.97 0.30 -19.43
C ASN A 15 8.69 -0.48 -20.72
N LYS A 16 9.42 -1.58 -20.96
CA LYS A 16 9.24 -2.45 -22.15
C LYS A 16 8.28 -3.60 -21.90
N SER A 17 7.92 -3.85 -20.63
CA SER A 17 7.13 -5.01 -20.25
C SER A 17 5.62 -4.74 -20.31
N SER A 18 4.85 -5.82 -20.28
CA SER A 18 3.39 -5.77 -20.05
C SER A 18 3.02 -5.20 -18.69
N ASP A 19 3.95 -5.17 -17.73
CA ASP A 19 3.70 -4.79 -16.33
C ASP A 19 3.21 -3.34 -16.20
N ALA A 20 3.73 -2.42 -17.02
CA ALA A 20 3.25 -1.03 -17.05
C ALA A 20 1.78 -0.95 -17.49
N LYS A 21 1.36 -1.79 -18.44
CA LYS A 21 -0.02 -1.88 -18.91
C LYS A 21 -0.91 -2.46 -17.82
N GLU A 22 -0.45 -3.52 -17.15
CA GLU A 22 -1.18 -4.15 -16.04
C GLU A 22 -1.37 -3.18 -14.87
N ILE A 23 -0.33 -2.46 -14.47
CA ILE A 23 -0.44 -1.42 -13.44
C ILE A 23 -1.44 -0.34 -13.86
N LYS A 24 -1.42 0.07 -15.13
CA LYS A 24 -2.37 1.07 -15.64
C LYS A 24 -3.82 0.57 -15.56
N VAL A 25 -4.08 -0.70 -15.83
CA VAL A 25 -5.41 -1.30 -15.67
C VAL A 25 -5.89 -1.13 -14.22
N GLY A 26 -5.04 -1.41 -13.24
CA GLY A 26 -5.36 -1.20 -11.82
C GLY A 26 -5.64 0.27 -11.47
N LEU A 27 -4.84 1.20 -11.99
CA LEU A 27 -5.04 2.64 -11.78
C LEU A 27 -6.33 3.15 -12.46
N ASP A 28 -6.59 2.72 -13.69
CA ASP A 28 -7.84 3.05 -14.40
C ASP A 28 -9.06 2.50 -13.66
N TRP A 29 -8.94 1.30 -13.08
CA TRP A 29 -9.98 0.74 -12.23
C TRP A 29 -10.20 1.61 -10.99
N MET A 30 -9.17 1.99 -10.27
CA MET A 30 -9.27 2.89 -9.14
C MET A 30 -9.96 4.20 -9.50
N LEU A 31 -9.62 4.81 -10.63
CA LEU A 31 -10.25 6.04 -11.09
C LEU A 31 -11.74 5.86 -11.43
N ARG A 32 -12.13 4.69 -11.97
CA ARG A 32 -13.54 4.38 -12.31
C ARG A 32 -14.40 4.05 -11.10
N THR A 33 -13.82 3.56 -10.01
CA THR A 33 -14.59 3.25 -8.79
C THR A 33 -14.99 4.48 -7.99
N GLN A 34 -14.51 5.67 -8.37
CA GLN A 34 -14.89 6.93 -7.74
C GLN A 34 -16.31 7.33 -8.17
N THR A 35 -17.12 7.67 -7.20
CA THR A 35 -18.50 8.13 -7.44
C THR A 35 -18.57 9.66 -7.52
N LYS A 36 -19.66 10.18 -8.07
CA LYS A 36 -19.86 11.65 -8.22
C LYS A 36 -19.95 12.38 -6.88
N ASP A 37 -20.36 11.70 -5.82
CA ASP A 37 -20.47 12.21 -4.46
C ASP A 37 -19.22 11.97 -3.59
N ASN A 38 -18.06 11.78 -4.25
CA ASN A 38 -16.74 11.57 -3.64
C ASN A 38 -16.65 10.34 -2.74
N ARG A 39 -17.39 9.28 -3.03
CA ARG A 39 -17.21 7.97 -2.41
C ARG A 39 -16.56 6.98 -3.37
N PHE A 40 -16.33 5.76 -2.91
CA PHE A 40 -15.75 4.69 -3.70
C PHE A 40 -16.71 3.51 -3.81
N ILE A 41 -16.69 2.80 -4.94
CA ILE A 41 -17.15 1.42 -4.98
C ILE A 41 -16.07 0.60 -4.27
N THR A 42 -16.38 0.07 -3.10
CA THR A 42 -15.41 -0.57 -2.20
C THR A 42 -15.33 -2.07 -2.41
N GLN A 43 -16.45 -2.68 -2.74
CA GLN A 43 -16.57 -4.11 -2.97
C GLN A 43 -17.68 -4.40 -3.98
N VAL A 44 -17.52 -5.48 -4.74
CA VAL A 44 -18.58 -6.08 -5.56
C VAL A 44 -18.59 -7.56 -5.19
N GLN A 45 -19.53 -8.00 -4.37
CA GLN A 45 -19.56 -9.38 -3.89
C GLN A 45 -20.91 -9.77 -3.29
N ASN A 46 -21.09 -11.08 -3.08
CA ASN A 46 -22.08 -11.66 -2.18
C ASN A 46 -21.36 -12.64 -1.24
N LEU A 47 -21.68 -12.63 0.05
CA LEU A 47 -21.04 -13.55 1.02
C LEU A 47 -21.26 -15.01 0.68
N GLN A 48 -22.35 -15.35 0.01
CA GLN A 48 -22.60 -16.72 -0.48
C GLN A 48 -21.50 -17.25 -1.40
N ASP A 49 -20.74 -16.37 -2.08
CA ASP A 49 -19.57 -16.79 -2.87
C ASP A 49 -18.49 -17.48 -2.02
N HIS A 50 -18.39 -17.13 -0.74
CA HIS A 50 -17.45 -17.76 0.19
C HIS A 50 -17.93 -19.11 0.71
N ASP A 51 -19.25 -19.34 0.71
CA ASP A 51 -19.85 -20.56 1.26
C ASP A 51 -19.92 -21.69 0.24
N VAL A 52 -19.95 -21.37 -1.05
CA VAL A 52 -20.12 -22.37 -2.14
C VAL A 52 -18.81 -22.99 -2.65
N GLY A 53 -17.68 -22.62 -2.06
CA GLY A 53 -16.36 -23.13 -2.43
C GLY A 53 -15.76 -22.48 -3.68
N TRP A 54 -14.51 -22.84 -3.92
CA TRP A 54 -13.74 -22.31 -5.04
C TRP A 54 -14.20 -22.90 -6.38
N ARG A 55 -14.25 -22.07 -7.42
CA ARG A 55 -14.55 -22.45 -8.81
C ARG A 55 -13.88 -21.51 -9.78
N LEU A 56 -13.70 -21.91 -11.02
CA LEU A 56 -13.25 -21.03 -12.08
C LEU A 56 -14.36 -20.05 -12.46
N PRO A 57 -14.03 -18.82 -12.89
CA PRO A 57 -15.03 -17.84 -13.34
C PRO A 57 -15.93 -18.36 -14.47
N GLU A 58 -15.36 -19.13 -15.41
CA GLU A 58 -16.06 -19.75 -16.53
C GLU A 58 -17.04 -20.86 -16.10
N ASP A 59 -16.80 -21.46 -14.93
CA ASP A 59 -17.66 -22.50 -14.35
C ASP A 59 -18.70 -21.93 -13.37
N ASP A 60 -18.73 -20.60 -13.20
CA ASP A 60 -19.68 -19.94 -12.30
C ASP A 60 -21.09 -19.91 -12.88
N THR A 61 -21.91 -20.84 -12.44
CA THR A 61 -23.33 -20.96 -12.79
C THR A 61 -24.27 -20.34 -11.75
N LEU A 62 -23.72 -19.71 -10.71
CA LEU A 62 -24.52 -19.15 -9.64
C LEU A 62 -25.21 -17.84 -10.07
N THR A 63 -26.50 -17.74 -9.75
CA THR A 63 -27.39 -16.68 -10.22
C THR A 63 -27.70 -15.61 -9.18
N PHE A 64 -27.17 -15.73 -7.97
CA PHE A 64 -27.42 -14.74 -6.93
C PHE A 64 -26.76 -13.37 -7.22
N ASN A 65 -27.40 -12.31 -6.71
CA ASN A 65 -26.93 -10.96 -6.93
C ASN A 65 -25.60 -10.69 -6.19
N ARG A 66 -24.68 -10.00 -6.85
CA ARG A 66 -23.44 -9.48 -6.29
C ARG A 66 -23.47 -7.94 -6.28
N PRO A 67 -24.02 -7.33 -5.22
CA PRO A 67 -24.16 -5.88 -5.19
C PRO A 67 -22.81 -5.15 -5.10
N ALA A 68 -22.77 -3.95 -5.65
CA ALA A 68 -21.68 -3.00 -5.44
C ALA A 68 -21.92 -2.21 -4.15
N TYR A 69 -20.99 -2.30 -3.21
CA TYR A 69 -21.02 -1.51 -1.99
C TYR A 69 -20.31 -0.18 -2.22
N VAL A 70 -20.87 0.89 -1.69
CA VAL A 70 -20.33 2.25 -1.84
C VAL A 70 -20.05 2.84 -0.47
N GLY A 71 -18.80 3.22 -0.24
CA GLY A 71 -18.37 3.74 1.04
C GLY A 71 -17.23 4.74 0.96
N ILE A 72 -16.84 5.26 2.11
CA ILE A 72 -15.69 6.12 2.29
C ILE A 72 -15.17 6.03 3.72
N GLY A 73 -13.85 6.13 3.88
CA GLY A 73 -13.17 6.20 5.16
C GLY A 73 -11.73 6.69 4.99
N LYS A 74 -11.08 7.11 6.06
CA LYS A 74 -9.67 7.52 6.03
C LYS A 74 -8.76 6.40 5.56
N ASN A 75 -9.11 5.13 5.87
CA ASN A 75 -8.41 3.94 5.39
C ASN A 75 -8.37 3.84 3.86
N LEU A 76 -9.49 4.13 3.19
CA LEU A 76 -9.59 4.14 1.73
C LEU A 76 -8.92 5.37 1.13
N ILE A 77 -9.21 6.56 1.65
CA ILE A 77 -8.59 7.82 1.21
C ILE A 77 -7.06 7.72 1.25
N GLY A 78 -6.51 7.16 2.33
CA GLY A 78 -5.07 7.03 2.49
C GLY A 78 -4.43 6.22 1.37
N ILE A 79 -4.92 5.00 1.12
CA ILE A 79 -4.34 4.14 0.07
C ILE A 79 -4.57 4.72 -1.33
N TYR A 80 -5.76 5.26 -1.59
CA TYR A 80 -6.12 5.89 -2.86
C TYR A 80 -5.20 7.06 -3.19
N SER A 81 -5.09 8.01 -2.27
CA SER A 81 -4.27 9.22 -2.48
C SER A 81 -2.79 8.89 -2.58
N ALA A 82 -2.29 7.90 -1.81
CA ALA A 82 -0.91 7.45 -1.91
C ALA A 82 -0.61 6.86 -3.29
N THR A 83 -1.44 5.93 -3.73
CA THR A 83 -1.26 5.22 -5.03
C THR A 83 -1.34 6.18 -6.20
N LEU A 84 -2.35 7.04 -6.24
CA LEU A 84 -2.54 7.97 -7.35
C LEU A 84 -1.49 9.08 -7.36
N SER A 85 -1.03 9.56 -6.20
CA SER A 85 0.05 10.54 -6.15
C SER A 85 1.39 9.96 -6.64
N LEU A 86 1.70 8.71 -6.25
CA LEU A 86 2.87 7.99 -6.78
C LEU A 86 2.73 7.77 -8.29
N ALA A 87 1.57 7.32 -8.75
CA ALA A 87 1.29 7.11 -10.16
C ALA A 87 1.46 8.40 -10.97
N SER A 88 0.96 9.54 -10.48
CA SER A 88 1.14 10.84 -11.12
C SER A 88 2.62 11.11 -11.41
N ARG A 89 3.50 10.91 -10.41
CA ARG A 89 4.93 11.16 -10.56
C ARG A 89 5.57 10.20 -11.57
N ILE A 90 5.26 8.91 -11.49
CA ILE A 90 5.79 7.89 -12.41
C ILE A 90 5.35 8.20 -13.85
N TRP A 91 4.05 8.46 -14.08
CA TRP A 91 3.55 8.72 -15.44
C TRP A 91 4.14 10.00 -16.04
N LYS A 92 4.34 11.03 -15.22
CA LYS A 92 5.02 12.25 -15.67
C LYS A 92 6.48 12.03 -16.04
N GLU A 93 7.23 11.38 -15.15
CA GLU A 93 8.70 11.34 -15.24
C GLU A 93 9.21 10.19 -16.12
N LYS A 94 8.52 9.04 -16.13
CA LYS A 94 8.97 7.85 -16.85
C LYS A 94 8.22 7.60 -18.16
N PHE A 95 6.92 7.88 -18.18
CA PHE A 95 6.10 7.65 -19.36
C PHE A 95 5.79 8.91 -20.17
N HIS A 96 6.16 10.08 -19.64
CA HIS A 96 5.92 11.40 -20.27
C HIS A 96 4.45 11.66 -20.60
N ASP A 97 3.53 11.02 -19.89
CA ASP A 97 2.09 11.21 -20.01
C ASP A 97 1.59 12.20 -18.97
N ALA A 98 1.69 13.48 -19.33
CA ALA A 98 1.25 14.59 -18.46
C ALA A 98 -0.27 14.57 -18.22
N ASN A 99 -1.07 14.09 -19.19
CA ASN A 99 -2.52 14.04 -19.03
C ASN A 99 -2.94 13.05 -17.95
N PHE A 100 -2.47 11.81 -18.03
CA PHE A 100 -2.78 10.80 -17.03
C PHE A 100 -2.18 11.16 -15.66
N SER A 101 -0.97 11.73 -15.65
CA SER A 101 -0.34 12.27 -14.45
C SER A 101 -1.24 13.27 -13.73
N ASN A 102 -1.79 14.25 -14.45
CA ASN A 102 -2.67 15.27 -13.87
C ASN A 102 -3.96 14.66 -13.32
N ILE A 103 -4.62 13.76 -14.06
CA ILE A 103 -5.83 13.07 -13.60
C ILE A 103 -5.57 12.36 -12.27
N CYS A 104 -4.44 11.65 -12.16
CA CYS A 104 -4.06 10.97 -10.92
C CYS A 104 -3.83 11.95 -9.76
N LEU A 105 -3.10 13.05 -10.00
CA LEU A 105 -2.79 14.02 -8.95
C LEU A 105 -4.03 14.76 -8.45
N GLU A 106 -4.87 15.24 -9.37
CA GLU A 106 -6.11 15.92 -9.03
C GLU A 106 -7.03 15.03 -8.20
N SER A 107 -7.13 13.75 -8.56
CA SER A 107 -7.90 12.78 -7.79
C SER A 107 -7.29 12.55 -6.41
N ALA A 108 -5.97 12.38 -6.31
CA ALA A 108 -5.27 12.18 -5.04
C ALA A 108 -5.47 13.37 -4.09
N GLU A 109 -5.29 14.62 -4.58
CA GLU A 109 -5.46 15.83 -3.77
C GLU A 109 -6.93 16.02 -3.34
N ARG A 110 -7.87 15.77 -4.26
CA ARG A 110 -9.32 15.90 -3.98
C ARG A 110 -9.74 15.01 -2.80
N TYR A 111 -9.39 13.73 -2.83
CA TYR A 111 -9.74 12.82 -1.75
C TYR A 111 -8.96 13.12 -0.46
N TYR A 112 -7.68 13.40 -0.56
CA TYR A 112 -6.89 13.74 0.64
C TYR A 112 -7.42 14.97 1.36
N LYS A 113 -7.98 15.96 0.63
CA LYS A 113 -8.54 17.18 1.19
C LYS A 113 -9.71 16.91 2.15
N ILE A 114 -10.59 15.97 1.81
CA ILE A 114 -11.79 15.66 2.59
C ILE A 114 -11.57 14.64 3.72
N ARG A 115 -10.33 14.20 3.96
CA ARG A 115 -10.00 13.15 4.94
C ARG A 115 -10.49 13.42 6.36
N ASN A 116 -10.65 14.68 6.76
CA ASN A 116 -11.12 15.04 8.08
C ASN A 116 -12.66 15.10 8.19
N GLU A 117 -13.36 14.96 7.06
CA GLU A 117 -14.82 15.03 6.95
C GLU A 117 -15.46 13.63 6.90
N VAL A 118 -14.64 12.57 6.95
CA VAL A 118 -15.08 11.19 6.79
C VAL A 118 -14.72 10.35 8.00
N PRO A 119 -15.40 9.19 8.21
CA PRO A 119 -15.07 8.25 9.27
C PRO A 119 -13.62 7.73 9.16
N ASP A 120 -13.07 7.27 10.28
CA ASP A 120 -11.73 6.65 10.29
C ASP A 120 -11.68 5.41 9.41
N ILE A 121 -12.72 4.59 9.45
CA ILE A 121 -12.83 3.31 8.76
C ILE A 121 -14.12 3.26 7.96
N ASP A 122 -14.05 2.86 6.70
CA ASP A 122 -15.22 2.45 5.94
C ASP A 122 -15.76 1.12 6.48
N SER A 123 -17.06 1.08 6.76
CA SER A 123 -17.77 -0.10 7.26
C SER A 123 -18.92 -0.53 6.37
N THR A 124 -18.96 -0.07 5.13
CA THR A 124 -20.10 -0.28 4.22
C THR A 124 -20.08 -1.62 3.50
N GLY A 125 -18.96 -2.33 3.48
CA GLY A 125 -18.86 -3.63 2.85
C GLY A 125 -19.49 -4.77 3.66
N SER A 126 -19.49 -5.97 3.10
CA SER A 126 -20.07 -7.17 3.72
C SER A 126 -19.21 -7.81 4.81
N GLY A 127 -18.20 -7.12 5.31
CA GLY A 127 -17.52 -7.46 6.57
C GLY A 127 -16.34 -8.42 6.52
N GLN A 128 -16.02 -9.05 5.39
CA GLN A 128 -14.96 -10.05 5.34
C GLN A 128 -13.54 -9.46 5.27
N TYR A 129 -13.35 -8.35 4.61
CA TYR A 129 -12.04 -7.72 4.38
C TYR A 129 -11.93 -6.35 5.03
N TRP A 130 -12.40 -6.23 6.27
CA TRP A 130 -12.34 -4.97 7.01
C TRP A 130 -10.92 -4.57 7.33
N ASP A 131 -10.57 -3.41 6.88
CA ASP A 131 -9.29 -2.78 7.14
C ASP A 131 -9.44 -1.73 8.23
N LYS A 132 -8.93 -2.06 9.41
CA LYS A 132 -9.06 -1.24 10.63
C LYS A 132 -7.93 -0.21 10.78
N THR A 133 -7.05 -0.06 9.78
CA THR A 133 -5.90 0.83 9.87
C THR A 133 -6.00 1.99 8.88
N TYR A 134 -5.68 3.20 9.29
CA TYR A 134 -5.73 4.36 8.41
C TYR A 134 -4.53 5.32 8.54
N ARG A 135 -3.95 5.46 9.74
CA ARG A 135 -2.88 6.45 9.97
C ARG A 135 -1.67 6.23 9.08
N GLY A 136 -1.21 4.99 8.96
CA GLY A 136 -0.08 4.65 8.08
C GLY A 136 -0.34 4.95 6.62
N LYS A 137 -1.56 4.75 6.17
CA LYS A 137 -1.99 5.06 4.80
C LYS A 137 -2.10 6.55 4.56
N LEU A 138 -2.66 7.31 5.51
CA LEU A 138 -2.69 8.78 5.41
C LEU A 138 -1.30 9.39 5.48
N SER A 139 -0.40 8.83 6.31
CA SER A 139 1.01 9.23 6.33
C SER A 139 1.67 8.99 4.97
N LEU A 140 1.49 7.80 4.39
CA LEU A 140 2.02 7.49 3.06
C LEU A 140 1.43 8.41 1.99
N ALA A 141 0.11 8.65 2.02
CA ALA A 141 -0.54 9.57 1.09
C ALA A 141 0.06 10.98 1.15
N ALA A 142 0.22 11.50 2.36
CA ALA A 142 0.82 12.81 2.56
C ALA A 142 2.29 12.84 2.10
N ALA A 143 3.07 11.79 2.39
CA ALA A 143 4.45 11.69 1.93
C ALA A 143 4.55 11.68 0.39
N GLU A 144 3.71 10.89 -0.29
CA GLU A 144 3.68 10.84 -1.75
C GLU A 144 3.19 12.17 -2.36
N LEU A 145 2.17 12.81 -1.79
CA LEU A 145 1.70 14.13 -2.19
C LEU A 145 2.80 15.20 -2.00
N PHE A 146 3.55 15.14 -0.91
CA PHE A 146 4.71 16.02 -0.73
C PHE A 146 5.77 15.78 -1.80
N LEU A 147 6.12 14.54 -2.08
CA LEU A 147 7.12 14.20 -3.09
C LEU A 147 6.71 14.68 -4.50
N THR A 148 5.42 14.68 -4.79
CA THR A 148 4.86 15.09 -6.08
C THR A 148 4.71 16.62 -6.17
N THR A 149 4.15 17.27 -5.14
CA THR A 149 3.77 18.70 -5.17
C THR A 149 4.76 19.64 -4.52
N LYS A 150 5.67 19.13 -3.69
CA LYS A 150 6.61 19.89 -2.84
C LYS A 150 5.94 20.80 -1.79
N LYS A 151 4.63 20.67 -1.56
CA LYS A 151 3.91 21.43 -0.52
C LYS A 151 4.30 20.92 0.87
N THR A 152 4.96 21.74 1.68
CA THR A 152 5.48 21.37 3.02
C THR A 152 4.39 21.00 4.03
N SER A 153 3.16 21.49 3.83
CA SER A 153 2.01 21.08 4.64
C SER A 153 1.75 19.56 4.58
N TYR A 154 1.99 18.92 3.44
CA TYR A 154 1.90 17.48 3.31
C TYR A 154 3.01 16.77 4.08
N LEU A 155 4.25 17.28 4.05
CA LEU A 155 5.33 16.68 4.84
C LEU A 155 5.01 16.72 6.35
N LYS A 156 4.51 17.87 6.83
CA LYS A 156 4.09 18.02 8.24
C LYS A 156 3.02 16.97 8.60
N ALA A 157 1.97 16.87 7.81
CA ALA A 157 0.90 15.88 8.04
C ALA A 157 1.42 14.42 7.97
N ALA A 158 2.35 14.12 7.06
CA ALA A 158 2.94 12.80 6.95
C ALA A 158 3.70 12.41 8.22
N VAL A 159 4.50 13.32 8.77
CA VAL A 159 5.24 13.11 10.03
C VAL A 159 4.29 12.95 11.22
N GLU A 160 3.27 13.80 11.34
CA GLU A 160 2.27 13.72 12.42
C GLU A 160 1.62 12.32 12.45
N TYR A 161 1.08 11.85 11.32
CA TYR A 161 0.49 10.51 11.25
C TYR A 161 1.50 9.40 11.50
N ALA A 162 2.72 9.49 10.98
CA ALA A 162 3.73 8.47 11.14
C ALA A 162 4.21 8.32 12.60
N THR A 163 4.28 9.42 13.34
CA THR A 163 4.70 9.41 14.74
C THR A 163 3.72 8.65 15.64
N GLU A 164 2.43 8.66 15.30
CA GLU A 164 1.39 7.96 16.06
C GLU A 164 1.36 6.43 15.84
N ILE A 165 2.04 5.91 14.81
CA ILE A 165 1.88 4.51 14.39
C ILE A 165 2.88 3.58 15.09
N GLY A 166 4.12 4.03 15.32
CA GLY A 166 5.22 3.17 15.79
C GLY A 166 5.73 2.18 14.73
N ALA A 167 6.43 1.14 15.18
CA ALA A 167 6.98 0.10 14.31
C ALA A 167 5.89 -0.83 13.78
N ASN A 168 6.10 -1.40 12.58
CA ASN A 168 5.15 -2.32 11.95
C ASN A 168 5.53 -3.77 12.26
N TYR A 169 4.81 -4.40 13.16
CA TYR A 169 5.03 -5.81 13.56
C TYR A 169 4.15 -6.81 12.80
N TRP A 170 3.29 -6.33 11.91
CA TRP A 170 2.42 -7.16 11.08
C TRP A 170 2.19 -6.50 9.73
N TRP A 171 2.94 -6.91 8.73
CA TRP A 171 2.70 -6.47 7.35
C TRP A 171 1.45 -7.16 6.79
N SER A 172 0.56 -6.40 6.19
CA SER A 172 -0.62 -6.93 5.52
C SER A 172 -1.10 -5.96 4.45
N TYR A 173 -2.12 -6.34 3.68
CA TYR A 173 -2.81 -5.42 2.77
C TYR A 173 -3.34 -4.16 3.48
N GLY A 174 -3.71 -4.31 4.75
CA GLY A 174 -4.19 -3.20 5.58
C GLY A 174 -3.08 -2.40 6.27
N ASN A 175 -1.95 -3.01 6.60
CA ASN A 175 -0.86 -2.35 7.33
C ASN A 175 0.42 -2.26 6.50
N ILE A 176 0.60 -1.14 5.84
CA ILE A 176 1.74 -0.80 4.99
C ILE A 176 2.55 0.39 5.52
N SER A 177 2.48 0.65 6.82
CA SER A 177 3.08 1.84 7.46
C SER A 177 4.59 1.97 7.23
N THR A 178 5.30 0.84 7.05
CA THR A 178 6.74 0.86 6.72
C THR A 178 7.05 1.65 5.45
N PHE A 179 6.15 1.71 4.47
CA PHE A 179 6.36 2.54 3.28
C PHE A 179 6.36 4.04 3.63
N ALA A 180 5.50 4.46 4.55
CA ALA A 180 5.51 5.84 5.05
C ALA A 180 6.82 6.13 5.78
N HIS A 181 7.24 5.24 6.69
CA HIS A 181 8.53 5.38 7.39
C HIS A 181 9.70 5.45 6.42
N PHE A 182 9.71 4.62 5.39
CA PHE A 182 10.73 4.65 4.35
C PHE A 182 10.80 6.00 3.63
N ARG A 183 9.66 6.56 3.23
CA ARG A 183 9.61 7.89 2.58
C ARG A 183 10.09 9.00 3.50
N LEU A 184 9.74 8.94 4.77
CA LEU A 184 10.08 9.96 5.76
C LEU A 184 11.51 9.84 6.30
N ALA A 185 12.13 8.68 6.23
CA ALA A 185 13.49 8.41 6.73
C ALA A 185 14.60 9.28 6.10
N LYS A 186 14.33 9.94 4.98
CA LYS A 186 15.22 10.94 4.37
C LYS A 186 15.15 12.30 5.07
N TYR A 187 14.06 12.60 5.75
CA TYR A 187 13.77 13.86 6.41
C TYR A 187 13.97 13.78 7.92
N ASP A 188 13.68 12.62 8.51
CA ASP A 188 13.88 12.34 9.92
C ASP A 188 14.39 10.90 10.10
N LYS A 189 15.61 10.78 10.67
CA LYS A 189 16.28 9.49 10.89
C LYS A 189 15.55 8.58 11.89
N SER A 190 14.67 9.12 12.74
CA SER A 190 13.90 8.33 13.71
C SER A 190 13.05 7.27 13.01
N PHE A 191 12.53 7.54 11.82
CA PHE A 191 11.76 6.57 11.02
C PHE A 191 12.57 5.36 10.56
N ARG A 192 13.90 5.49 10.41
CA ARG A 192 14.77 4.31 10.17
C ARG A 192 14.79 3.37 11.37
N ASN A 193 14.74 3.94 12.58
CA ASN A 193 14.70 3.14 13.81
C ASN A 193 13.39 2.35 13.94
N LEU A 194 12.26 2.91 13.49
CA LEU A 194 10.98 2.17 13.47
C LEU A 194 11.04 0.96 12.53
N ILE A 195 11.65 1.11 11.34
CA ILE A 195 11.87 -0.02 10.41
C ILE A 195 12.80 -1.04 11.07
N LYS A 196 13.89 -0.59 11.72
CA LYS A 196 14.82 -1.48 12.42
C LYS A 196 14.14 -2.27 13.54
N GLN A 197 13.28 -1.62 14.31
CA GLN A 197 12.51 -2.29 15.39
C GLN A 197 11.61 -3.40 14.84
N SER A 198 10.92 -3.14 13.72
CA SER A 198 10.13 -4.17 13.03
C SER A 198 10.99 -5.37 12.63
N LEU A 199 12.16 -5.12 12.04
CA LEU A 199 13.08 -6.17 11.59
C LEU A 199 13.70 -6.96 12.74
N ILE A 200 14.03 -6.31 13.86
CA ILE A 200 14.48 -6.99 15.07
C ILE A 200 13.40 -7.94 15.59
N HIS A 201 12.15 -7.47 15.64
CA HIS A 201 11.02 -8.31 16.05
C HIS A 201 10.89 -9.55 15.17
N PHE A 202 10.85 -9.39 13.85
CA PHE A 202 10.75 -10.52 12.91
C PHE A 202 11.96 -11.46 13.00
N ASN A 203 13.17 -10.91 13.13
CA ASN A 203 14.39 -11.71 13.26
C ASN A 203 14.44 -12.51 14.59
N ASN A 204 13.87 -11.99 15.65
CA ASN A 204 13.78 -12.71 16.92
C ASN A 204 12.74 -13.83 16.84
N ASN A 205 11.58 -13.56 16.25
CA ASN A 205 10.52 -14.56 16.10
C ASN A 205 11.00 -15.81 15.36
N ARG A 206 11.77 -15.66 14.26
CA ARG A 206 12.22 -16.79 13.45
C ARG A 206 13.16 -17.76 14.18
N LYS A 207 13.91 -17.31 15.19
CA LYS A 207 14.91 -18.13 15.91
C LYS A 207 14.31 -19.33 16.63
N GLU A 208 13.03 -19.27 16.93
CA GLU A 208 12.31 -20.29 17.68
C GLU A 208 11.40 -21.15 16.79
N LYS A 209 11.43 -20.91 15.46
CA LYS A 209 10.52 -21.53 14.50
C LYS A 209 11.20 -22.62 13.68
N LEU A 210 10.45 -23.67 13.36
CA LEU A 210 10.96 -24.85 12.66
C LEU A 210 11.52 -24.54 11.26
N PHE A 211 10.88 -23.64 10.53
CA PHE A 211 11.28 -23.23 9.18
C PHE A 211 11.89 -21.82 9.14
N ASN A 212 12.31 -21.29 10.29
CA ASN A 212 12.78 -19.92 10.43
C ASN A 212 11.78 -18.85 9.91
N GLU A 213 10.49 -19.16 9.97
CA GLU A 213 9.44 -18.22 9.60
C GLU A 213 9.36 -17.05 10.60
N THR A 214 9.17 -15.85 10.09
CA THR A 214 9.17 -14.61 10.89
C THR A 214 7.84 -14.34 11.59
N VAL A 215 6.79 -15.08 11.21
CA VAL A 215 5.43 -14.97 11.76
C VAL A 215 4.81 -16.35 11.93
N GLU A 216 3.74 -16.44 12.70
CA GLU A 216 2.93 -17.67 12.75
C GLU A 216 2.36 -17.99 11.38
N LEU A 217 2.50 -19.25 10.95
CA LEU A 217 1.95 -19.70 9.68
C LEU A 217 0.44 -19.89 9.78
N GLY A 218 -0.27 -19.35 8.83
CA GLY A 218 -1.73 -19.42 8.75
C GLY A 218 -2.24 -18.73 7.49
N TRP A 219 -3.53 -18.42 7.46
CA TRP A 219 -4.12 -17.74 6.34
C TRP A 219 -3.47 -16.36 6.11
N GLY A 220 -2.97 -16.11 4.91
CA GLY A 220 -2.36 -14.83 4.52
C GLY A 220 -0.93 -14.60 5.05
N SER A 221 -0.31 -15.52 5.77
CA SER A 221 1.05 -15.37 6.31
C SER A 221 2.11 -15.08 5.26
N ASN A 222 1.95 -15.57 4.02
CA ASN A 222 2.87 -15.29 2.92
C ASN A 222 2.99 -13.79 2.63
N VAL A 223 1.91 -13.03 2.77
CA VAL A 223 1.94 -11.56 2.60
C VAL A 223 2.87 -10.92 3.63
N THR A 224 2.84 -11.37 4.87
CA THR A 224 3.70 -10.85 5.95
C THR A 224 5.15 -11.30 5.78
N LEU A 225 5.39 -12.54 5.35
CA LEU A 225 6.74 -13.03 5.04
C LEU A 225 7.38 -12.20 3.91
N MET A 226 6.67 -12.01 2.80
CA MET A 226 7.13 -11.15 1.70
C MET A 226 7.32 -9.70 2.15
N GLY A 227 6.42 -9.18 2.97
CA GLY A 227 6.51 -7.85 3.55
C GLY A 227 7.73 -7.69 4.46
N THR A 228 8.13 -8.72 5.18
CA THR A 228 9.37 -8.72 5.98
C THR A 228 10.61 -8.60 5.08
N ALA A 229 10.67 -9.37 4.01
CA ALA A 229 11.76 -9.27 3.04
C ALA A 229 11.81 -7.87 2.38
N ILE A 230 10.66 -7.30 2.02
CA ILE A 230 10.59 -5.92 1.53
C ILE A 230 11.15 -4.94 2.57
N GLN A 231 10.75 -5.04 3.82
CA GLN A 231 11.25 -4.16 4.89
C GLN A 231 12.77 -4.26 5.06
N ALA A 232 13.35 -5.46 5.02
CA ALA A 232 14.79 -5.68 5.09
C ALA A 232 15.53 -4.98 3.94
N ASN A 233 15.02 -5.13 2.72
CA ASN A 233 15.58 -4.45 1.55
C ASN A 233 15.46 -2.91 1.64
N LEU A 234 14.34 -2.39 2.10
CA LEU A 234 14.16 -0.94 2.32
C LEU A 234 15.14 -0.40 3.36
N TYR A 235 15.35 -1.15 4.46
CA TYR A 235 16.30 -0.78 5.49
C TYR A 235 17.74 -0.78 4.96
N LYS A 236 18.16 -1.85 4.28
CA LYS A 236 19.46 -1.95 3.61
C LYS A 236 19.68 -0.77 2.64
N TYR A 237 18.67 -0.45 1.83
CA TYR A 237 18.74 0.69 0.91
C TYR A 237 19.02 2.01 1.63
N LEU A 238 18.35 2.26 2.77
CA LEU A 238 18.47 3.50 3.56
C LEU A 238 19.78 3.61 4.32
N THR A 239 20.31 2.49 4.82
CA THR A 239 21.38 2.49 5.83
C THR A 239 22.68 1.88 5.33
N LYS A 240 22.63 1.07 4.26
CA LYS A 240 23.70 0.19 3.79
C LYS A 240 24.09 -0.91 4.81
N ASP A 241 23.25 -1.12 5.82
CA ASP A 241 23.43 -2.15 6.83
C ASP A 241 22.78 -3.46 6.35
N GLU A 242 23.57 -4.53 6.31
CA GLU A 242 23.18 -5.86 5.81
C GLU A 242 22.73 -6.81 6.93
N GLN A 243 22.59 -6.31 8.15
CA GLN A 243 22.26 -7.09 9.34
C GLN A 243 21.01 -7.99 9.15
N PHE A 244 20.08 -7.58 8.29
CA PHE A 244 18.81 -8.27 8.06
C PHE A 244 18.70 -8.95 6.68
N ASP A 245 19.79 -9.09 5.94
CA ASP A 245 19.78 -9.73 4.62
C ASP A 245 19.24 -11.17 4.66
N SER A 246 19.51 -11.88 5.76
CA SER A 246 18.99 -13.24 5.95
C SER A 246 17.45 -13.32 6.03
N LEU A 247 16.73 -12.21 6.22
CA LEU A 247 15.28 -12.17 6.16
C LEU A 247 14.75 -12.19 4.71
N ASN A 248 15.60 -11.92 3.71
CA ASN A 248 15.24 -11.98 2.29
C ASN A 248 15.14 -13.43 1.78
N PHE A 249 15.79 -14.39 2.46
CA PHE A 249 15.89 -15.78 2.03
C PHE A 249 14.97 -16.74 2.79
N SER A 250 14.17 -16.23 3.72
CA SER A 250 13.23 -17.06 4.49
C SER A 250 11.99 -17.51 3.70
N ILE A 251 12.02 -17.34 2.38
CA ILE A 251 10.93 -17.69 1.45
C ILE A 251 11.34 -18.82 0.49
N SER A 252 12.54 -19.38 0.66
CA SER A 252 13.03 -20.51 -0.16
C SER A 252 12.68 -21.87 0.44
#